data_087ce12bfc543008f35162af35659556
#
_entry.id   087ce12bfc543008f35162af35659556
#
_cell.length_a   1.000
_cell.length_b   1.000
_cell.length_c   1.000
_cell.angle_alpha   90.00
_cell.angle_beta   90.00
_cell.angle_gamma   90.00
#
_symmetry.space_group_name_H-M   'P 1'
#
loop_
_entity.id
_entity.type
_entity.pdbx_description
1 polymer ?
#
loop_
_entity_poly.entity_id
_entity_poly.type
_entity_poly.pdbx_seq_one_letter_code
_entity_poly.pdbx_strand_id
1 'polypeptide(L)'
;LRADDVSLDAPPWLADDPVARAPGRGLRLAHLGANWRLARRDEGWQVQIDQLALGRSEKDATLPTLSFEVDGRSAHGRMAQAPLDAVAQVARWLNPSFDAAQVALTGTAKDIEFNWDATQPAGRRLQMSTTVQRASIASRSESFALHGLNARITGNERTIDLDLESQDARVEFRHAFDEPIEGLRLA
;
A
#
# COMPACT_ATOMS: atom_id res chain seq x y z
N LEU A 1 -17.81 -6.41 11.23
CA LEU A 1 -16.73 -6.75 12.16
C LEU A 1 -16.08 -5.46 12.68
N ARG A 2 -15.84 -5.38 13.97
CA ARG A 2 -15.00 -4.34 14.58
C ARG A 2 -14.05 -5.01 15.55
N ALA A 3 -12.81 -4.61 15.53
CA ALA A 3 -11.79 -5.09 16.44
C ALA A 3 -10.78 -3.97 16.74
N ASP A 4 -10.34 -3.88 17.99
CA ASP A 4 -9.34 -2.94 18.44
C ASP A 4 -8.05 -3.71 18.77
N ASP A 5 -6.90 -3.03 18.69
CA ASP A 5 -5.58 -3.59 18.94
C ASP A 5 -5.27 -4.87 18.12
N VAL A 6 -5.61 -4.84 16.84
CA VAL A 6 -5.35 -5.96 15.94
C VAL A 6 -3.88 -6.02 15.59
N SER A 7 -3.26 -7.17 15.83
CA SER A 7 -1.91 -7.47 15.39
C SER A 7 -1.95 -8.59 14.36
N LEU A 8 -1.43 -8.32 13.18
CA LEU A 8 -1.21 -9.33 12.16
C LEU A 8 0.28 -9.63 12.08
N ASP A 9 0.64 -10.88 12.29
CA ASP A 9 2.00 -11.36 12.11
C ASP A 9 2.42 -11.29 10.63
N ALA A 10 3.70 -11.54 10.39
CA ALA A 10 4.19 -11.63 9.03
C ALA A 10 3.38 -12.65 8.21
N PRO A 11 3.10 -12.36 6.93
CA PRO A 11 2.41 -13.31 6.07
C PRO A 11 3.11 -14.67 6.04
N PRO A 12 2.38 -15.79 5.88
CA PRO A 12 2.96 -17.13 5.89
C PRO A 12 4.12 -17.36 4.92
N TRP A 13 4.12 -16.66 3.79
CA TRP A 13 5.22 -16.76 2.80
C TRP A 13 6.50 -16.03 3.21
N LEU A 14 6.44 -15.22 4.27
CA LEU A 14 7.59 -14.54 4.89
C LEU A 14 7.97 -15.19 6.23
N ALA A 15 7.36 -16.31 6.59
CA ALA A 15 7.58 -16.95 7.88
C ALA A 15 9.05 -17.34 8.12
N ASP A 16 9.81 -17.57 7.07
CA ASP A 16 11.24 -17.93 7.15
C ASP A 16 12.18 -16.72 6.94
N ASP A 17 11.63 -15.53 6.67
CA ASP A 17 12.44 -14.31 6.51
C ASP A 17 12.81 -13.73 7.88
N PRO A 18 14.10 -13.64 8.22
CA PRO A 18 14.54 -13.11 9.51
C PRO A 18 14.18 -11.62 9.69
N VAL A 19 14.06 -10.86 8.61
CA VAL A 19 13.65 -9.45 8.65
C VAL A 19 12.16 -9.35 8.97
N ALA A 20 11.34 -10.24 8.43
CA ALA A 20 9.90 -10.26 8.71
C ALA A 20 9.60 -10.68 10.16
N ARG A 21 10.45 -11.49 10.76
CA ARG A 21 10.33 -11.93 12.18
C ARG A 21 10.86 -10.92 13.19
N ALA A 22 11.50 -9.85 12.73
CA ALA A 22 12.02 -8.86 13.66
C ALA A 22 10.90 -8.22 14.49
N PRO A 23 11.11 -7.95 15.78
CA PRO A 23 10.13 -7.32 16.65
C PRO A 23 9.60 -6.02 16.04
N GLY A 24 8.27 -5.84 16.04
CA GLY A 24 7.62 -4.63 15.52
C GLY A 24 7.39 -4.60 14.01
N ARG A 25 7.68 -5.68 13.27
CA ARG A 25 7.44 -5.78 11.83
C ARG A 25 6.02 -6.22 11.44
N GLY A 26 5.25 -6.78 12.37
CA GLY A 26 3.84 -7.07 12.14
C GLY A 26 3.02 -5.82 11.85
N LEU A 27 1.93 -5.97 11.11
CA LEU A 27 0.95 -4.90 10.91
C LEU A 27 0.14 -4.73 12.20
N ARG A 28 0.28 -3.60 12.85
CA ARG A 28 -0.50 -3.24 14.03
C ARG A 28 -1.52 -2.19 13.66
N LEU A 29 -2.78 -2.52 13.92
CA LEU A 29 -3.92 -1.65 13.68
C LEU A 29 -4.59 -1.38 15.02
N ALA A 30 -4.64 -0.13 15.43
CA ALA A 30 -5.38 0.25 16.63
C ALA A 30 -6.88 0.01 16.47
N HIS A 31 -7.37 0.12 15.24
CA HIS A 31 -8.77 -0.14 14.91
C HIS A 31 -8.87 -0.83 13.55
N LEU A 32 -9.67 -1.89 13.50
CA LEU A 32 -10.09 -2.57 12.27
C LEU A 32 -11.63 -2.62 12.25
N GLY A 33 -12.21 -1.93 11.30
CA GLY A 33 -13.65 -1.99 11.04
C GLY A 33 -13.93 -2.43 9.62
N ALA A 34 -14.84 -3.36 9.40
CA ALA A 34 -15.24 -3.76 8.07
C ALA A 34 -16.64 -4.34 8.06
N ASN A 35 -17.41 -3.98 7.03
CA ASN A 35 -18.59 -4.72 6.61
C ASN A 35 -18.19 -5.62 5.46
N TRP A 36 -18.49 -6.90 5.54
CA TRP A 36 -18.09 -7.84 4.51
C TRP A 36 -19.24 -8.71 4.08
N ARG A 37 -19.20 -9.10 2.81
CA ARG A 37 -20.13 -10.05 2.20
C ARG A 37 -19.33 -11.17 1.59
N LEU A 38 -19.79 -12.38 1.78
CA LEU A 38 -19.22 -13.58 1.21
C LEU A 38 -20.24 -14.19 0.27
N ALA A 39 -19.88 -14.43 -0.97
CA ALA A 39 -20.68 -15.12 -1.95
C ALA A 39 -19.89 -16.27 -2.55
N ARG A 40 -20.52 -17.43 -2.69
CA ARG A 40 -19.96 -18.55 -3.42
C ARG A 40 -20.15 -18.31 -4.92
N ARG A 41 -19.12 -18.52 -5.71
CA ARG A 41 -19.13 -18.58 -7.16
C ARG A 41 -18.86 -20.00 -7.61
N ASP A 42 -18.98 -20.28 -8.91
CA ASP A 42 -18.89 -21.63 -9.47
C ASP A 42 -17.64 -22.39 -9.04
N GLU A 43 -16.47 -21.74 -9.02
CA GLU A 43 -15.18 -22.37 -8.68
C GLU A 43 -14.50 -21.76 -7.46
N GLY A 44 -15.13 -20.78 -6.78
CA GLY A 44 -14.45 -20.09 -5.67
C GLY A 44 -15.37 -19.27 -4.79
N TRP A 45 -14.78 -18.31 -4.13
CA TRP A 45 -15.45 -17.40 -3.22
C TRP A 45 -15.17 -15.95 -3.61
N GLN A 46 -16.21 -15.15 -3.64
CA GLN A 46 -16.10 -13.70 -3.76
C GLN A 46 -16.30 -13.08 -2.38
N VAL A 47 -15.33 -12.27 -1.96
CA VAL A 47 -15.38 -11.49 -0.74
C VAL A 47 -15.46 -10.02 -1.13
N GLN A 48 -16.46 -9.34 -0.64
CA GLN A 48 -16.59 -7.90 -0.75
C GLN A 48 -16.49 -7.30 0.64
N ILE A 49 -15.58 -6.36 0.81
CA ILE A 49 -15.34 -5.65 2.06
C ILE A 49 -15.69 -4.19 1.82
N ASP A 50 -16.76 -3.74 2.47
CA ASP A 50 -17.19 -2.35 2.44
C ASP A 50 -16.77 -1.65 3.71
N GLN A 51 -16.51 -0.34 3.62
CA GLN A 51 -16.16 0.50 4.76
C GLN A 51 -14.97 -0.07 5.58
N LEU A 52 -13.95 -0.56 4.87
CA LEU A 52 -12.73 -0.99 5.53
C LEU A 52 -12.06 0.22 6.20
N ALA A 53 -12.11 0.26 7.53
CA ALA A 53 -11.41 1.23 8.33
C ALA A 53 -10.14 0.58 8.90
N LEU A 54 -8.99 1.07 8.47
CA LEU A 54 -7.69 0.66 8.97
C LEU A 54 -7.06 1.89 9.59
N GLY A 55 -6.69 1.85 10.87
CA GLY A 55 -6.06 3.04 11.37
C GLY A 55 -5.87 3.14 12.87
N ARG A 56 -5.57 4.35 13.30
CA ARG A 56 -5.26 4.71 14.68
C ARG A 56 -6.49 5.06 15.51
N SER A 57 -7.63 5.28 14.87
CA SER A 57 -8.90 5.61 15.54
C SER A 57 -10.11 5.37 14.63
N GLU A 58 -11.32 5.34 15.21
CA GLU A 58 -12.58 5.28 14.45
C GLU A 58 -12.79 6.47 13.48
N LYS A 59 -12.06 7.55 13.66
CA LYS A 59 -12.13 8.75 12.81
C LYS A 59 -11.23 8.68 11.59
N ASP A 60 -10.40 7.66 11.49
CA ASP A 60 -9.54 7.45 10.34
C ASP A 60 -10.40 7.17 9.10
N ALA A 61 -9.95 7.70 7.98
CA ALA A 61 -10.70 7.65 6.75
C ALA A 61 -11.11 6.20 6.40
N THR A 62 -12.39 6.00 6.16
CA THR A 62 -12.88 4.78 5.57
C THR A 62 -12.24 4.60 4.20
N LEU A 63 -11.61 3.46 3.98
CA LEU A 63 -11.18 3.07 2.66
C LEU A 63 -12.41 2.66 1.84
N PRO A 64 -12.39 2.91 0.53
CA PRO A 64 -13.46 2.45 -0.34
C PRO A 64 -13.53 0.92 -0.38
N THR A 65 -14.58 0.43 -0.98
CA THR A 65 -14.83 -0.99 -1.15
C THR A 65 -13.63 -1.72 -1.72
N LEU A 66 -13.17 -2.71 -0.97
CA LEU A 66 -12.23 -3.71 -1.42
C LEU A 66 -13.04 -4.94 -1.83
N SER A 67 -12.92 -5.35 -3.09
CA SER A 67 -13.45 -6.61 -3.54
C SER A 67 -12.32 -7.56 -3.84
N PHE A 68 -12.46 -8.83 -3.44
CA PHE A 68 -11.53 -9.82 -3.87
C PHE A 68 -12.18 -11.20 -4.06
N GLU A 69 -11.64 -11.92 -5.01
CA GLU A 69 -12.10 -13.24 -5.41
C GLU A 69 -10.98 -14.23 -5.10
N VAL A 70 -11.39 -15.34 -4.52
CA VAL A 70 -10.48 -16.45 -4.19
C VAL A 70 -10.95 -17.68 -4.95
N ASP A 71 -10.06 -18.22 -5.75
CA ASP A 71 -10.28 -19.43 -6.51
C ASP A 71 -9.15 -20.43 -6.21
N GLY A 72 -9.47 -21.44 -5.38
CA GLY A 72 -8.54 -22.50 -5.01
C GLY A 72 -7.15 -22.01 -4.58
N ARG A 73 -6.28 -21.77 -5.55
CA ARG A 73 -4.90 -21.36 -5.34
C ARG A 73 -4.58 -19.95 -5.76
N SER A 74 -5.55 -19.20 -6.23
CA SER A 74 -5.41 -17.82 -6.67
C SER A 74 -6.32 -16.89 -5.89
N ALA A 75 -5.91 -15.64 -5.77
CA ALA A 75 -6.74 -14.56 -5.28
C ALA A 75 -6.50 -13.31 -6.12
N HIS A 76 -7.58 -12.64 -6.48
CA HIS A 76 -7.55 -11.38 -7.21
C HIS A 76 -8.31 -10.31 -6.42
N GLY A 77 -7.70 -9.17 -6.19
CA GLY A 77 -8.31 -8.08 -5.44
C GLY A 77 -8.25 -6.76 -6.17
N ARG A 78 -9.27 -5.94 -5.92
CA ARG A 78 -9.41 -4.59 -6.49
C ARG A 78 -9.92 -3.61 -5.46
N MET A 79 -9.35 -2.41 -5.49
CA MET A 79 -9.80 -1.27 -4.71
C MET A 79 -9.72 -0.01 -5.58
N ALA A 80 -10.80 0.75 -5.65
CA ALA A 80 -10.86 1.92 -6.52
C ALA A 80 -9.85 3.00 -6.12
N GLN A 81 -9.70 3.23 -4.83
CA GLN A 81 -8.72 4.20 -4.31
C GLN A 81 -8.40 3.95 -2.83
N ALA A 82 -7.24 4.41 -2.38
CA ALA A 82 -6.85 4.42 -0.97
C ALA A 82 -5.87 5.57 -0.68
N PRO A 83 -5.77 6.05 0.57
CA PRO A 83 -4.68 6.90 0.98
C PRO A 83 -3.33 6.20 0.76
N LEU A 84 -2.35 6.91 0.21
CA LEU A 84 -1.06 6.32 -0.15
C LEU A 84 -0.28 5.81 1.07
N ASP A 85 -0.41 6.46 2.21
CA ASP A 85 0.19 6.03 3.47
C ASP A 85 -0.38 4.68 3.95
N ALA A 86 -1.67 4.44 3.77
CA ALA A 86 -2.29 3.14 4.09
C ALA A 86 -1.78 2.03 3.15
N VAL A 87 -1.66 2.34 1.86
CA VAL A 87 -1.07 1.40 0.88
C VAL A 87 0.38 1.09 1.24
N ALA A 88 1.16 2.10 1.62
CA ALA A 88 2.55 1.92 2.03
C ALA A 88 2.70 1.07 3.30
N GLN A 89 1.77 1.19 4.26
CA GLN A 89 1.76 0.32 5.44
C GLN A 89 1.53 -1.15 5.08
N VAL A 90 0.56 -1.41 4.20
CA VAL A 90 0.30 -2.77 3.70
C VAL A 90 1.49 -3.29 2.89
N ALA A 91 2.06 -2.47 2.01
CA ALA A 91 3.24 -2.85 1.22
C ALA A 91 4.43 -3.21 2.12
N ARG A 92 4.66 -2.45 3.18
CA ARG A 92 5.71 -2.75 4.17
C ARG A 92 5.45 -4.07 4.92
N TRP A 93 4.21 -4.36 5.24
CA TRP A 93 3.86 -5.62 5.88
C TRP A 93 4.06 -6.82 4.93
N LEU A 94 3.73 -6.65 3.64
CA LEU A 94 3.92 -7.66 2.62
C LEU A 94 5.37 -7.83 2.18
N ASN A 95 6.17 -6.76 2.23
CA ASN A 95 7.59 -6.75 1.88
C ASN A 95 8.40 -6.01 2.95
N PRO A 96 9.02 -6.73 3.89
CA PRO A 96 9.79 -6.12 4.97
C PRO A 96 11.03 -5.32 4.51
N SER A 97 11.52 -5.57 3.30
CA SER A 97 12.61 -4.81 2.70
C SER A 97 12.18 -3.40 2.25
N PHE A 98 10.87 -3.17 2.13
CA PHE A 98 10.33 -1.86 1.83
C PHE A 98 10.33 -0.98 3.09
N ASP A 99 11.37 -0.17 3.25
CA ASP A 99 11.49 0.73 4.40
C ASP A 99 10.92 2.13 4.09
N ALA A 100 9.60 2.25 4.20
CA ALA A 100 8.93 3.55 4.15
C ALA A 100 9.02 4.32 5.49
N ALA A 101 9.72 3.81 6.50
CA ALA A 101 9.76 4.44 7.82
C ALA A 101 10.51 5.79 7.83
N GLN A 102 11.40 6.00 6.85
CA GLN A 102 12.20 7.23 6.72
C GLN A 102 11.47 8.36 5.98
N VAL A 103 10.32 8.06 5.37
CA VAL A 103 9.56 9.03 4.58
C VAL A 103 8.12 9.15 5.05
N ALA A 104 7.57 10.34 4.97
CA ALA A 104 6.14 10.58 5.07
C ALA A 104 5.56 10.60 3.65
N LEU A 105 4.55 9.77 3.42
CA LEU A 105 3.85 9.66 2.15
C LEU A 105 2.45 10.23 2.31
N THR A 106 2.06 11.10 1.40
CA THR A 106 0.67 11.58 1.29
C THR A 106 0.22 11.52 -0.17
N GLY A 107 -1.08 11.54 -0.42
CA GLY A 107 -1.66 11.42 -1.75
C GLY A 107 -2.64 10.28 -1.85
N THR A 108 -3.06 9.97 -3.07
CA THR A 108 -4.06 8.94 -3.34
C THR A 108 -3.52 7.92 -4.32
N ALA A 109 -3.59 6.66 -3.93
CA ALA A 109 -3.44 5.52 -4.83
C ALA A 109 -4.81 5.21 -5.43
N LYS A 110 -4.87 4.97 -6.74
CA LYS A 110 -6.08 4.62 -7.50
C LYS A 110 -5.88 3.34 -8.29
N ASP A 111 -6.99 2.72 -8.64
CA ASP A 111 -6.99 1.51 -9.47
C ASP A 111 -6.03 0.46 -8.90
N ILE A 112 -6.15 0.24 -7.60
CA ILE A 112 -5.29 -0.70 -6.90
C ILE A 112 -5.76 -2.11 -7.23
N GLU A 113 -4.87 -2.88 -7.84
CA GLU A 113 -5.09 -4.28 -8.16
C GLU A 113 -3.99 -5.12 -7.55
N PHE A 114 -4.37 -6.30 -7.09
CA PHE A 114 -3.40 -7.31 -6.68
C PHE A 114 -3.87 -8.69 -7.11
N ASN A 115 -2.91 -9.50 -7.53
CA ASN A 115 -3.10 -10.90 -7.90
C ASN A 115 -2.15 -11.75 -7.09
N TRP A 116 -2.66 -12.79 -6.50
CA TRP A 116 -1.86 -13.78 -5.82
C TRP A 116 -2.11 -15.15 -6.43
N ASP A 117 -1.04 -15.89 -6.71
CA ASP A 117 -1.09 -17.22 -7.32
C ASP A 117 -0.08 -18.15 -6.62
N ALA A 118 -0.60 -19.09 -5.84
CA ALA A 118 0.21 -20.05 -5.10
C ALA A 118 1.00 -21.01 -5.99
N THR A 119 0.66 -21.11 -7.27
CA THR A 119 1.36 -22.01 -8.22
C THR A 119 2.67 -21.39 -8.71
N GLN A 120 2.82 -20.06 -8.59
CA GLN A 120 4.02 -19.37 -8.97
C GLN A 120 5.17 -19.59 -7.97
N PRO A 121 6.43 -19.50 -8.43
CA PRO A 121 7.57 -19.52 -7.53
C PRO A 121 7.52 -18.40 -6.49
N ALA A 122 8.11 -18.63 -5.32
CA ALA A 122 8.29 -17.61 -4.31
C ALA A 122 8.96 -16.35 -4.89
N GLY A 123 8.42 -15.18 -4.60
CA GLY A 123 8.85 -13.89 -5.15
C GLY A 123 8.13 -13.48 -6.44
N ARG A 124 7.20 -14.30 -6.95
CA ARG A 124 6.32 -13.98 -8.08
C ARG A 124 4.85 -14.34 -7.82
N ARG A 125 4.52 -14.72 -6.61
CA ARG A 125 3.15 -15.11 -6.24
C ARG A 125 2.23 -13.93 -6.12
N LEU A 126 2.72 -12.82 -5.58
CA LEU A 126 1.99 -11.56 -5.47
C LEU A 126 2.41 -10.63 -6.61
N GLN A 127 1.45 -10.09 -7.32
CA GLN A 127 1.62 -8.99 -8.25
C GLN A 127 0.66 -7.87 -7.86
N MET A 128 1.13 -6.65 -7.92
CA MET A 128 0.33 -5.47 -7.61
C MET A 128 0.54 -4.37 -8.62
N SER A 129 -0.50 -3.60 -8.85
CA SER A 129 -0.43 -2.38 -9.65
C SER A 129 -1.32 -1.29 -9.04
N THR A 130 -0.91 -0.04 -9.21
CA THR A 130 -1.70 1.12 -8.81
C THR A 130 -1.21 2.37 -9.52
N THR A 131 -2.08 3.34 -9.68
CA THR A 131 -1.74 4.69 -10.14
C THR A 131 -1.76 5.64 -8.94
N VAL A 132 -0.71 6.40 -8.76
CA VAL A 132 -0.59 7.38 -7.70
C VAL A 132 -0.81 8.77 -8.26
N GLN A 133 -1.62 9.57 -7.58
CA GLN A 133 -1.94 10.93 -7.99
C GLN A 133 -1.66 11.92 -6.88
N ARG A 134 -1.02 13.04 -7.26
CA ARG A 134 -0.68 14.15 -6.38
C ARG A 134 0.03 13.69 -5.09
N ALA A 135 0.93 12.73 -5.24
CA ALA A 135 1.69 12.25 -4.10
C ALA A 135 2.70 13.29 -3.62
N SER A 136 2.95 13.25 -2.33
CA SER A 136 4.07 13.96 -1.74
C SER A 136 4.89 12.97 -0.92
N ILE A 137 6.19 13.11 -1.05
CA ILE A 137 7.19 12.33 -0.32
C ILE A 137 8.03 13.32 0.45
N ALA A 138 8.06 13.23 1.76
CA ALA A 138 8.92 14.06 2.58
C ALA A 138 9.80 13.20 3.48
N SER A 139 11.07 13.57 3.64
CA SER A 139 11.90 12.93 4.64
C SER A 139 11.39 13.29 6.04
N ARG A 140 11.49 12.36 6.99
CA ARG A 140 11.10 12.63 8.38
C ARG A 140 11.99 13.68 9.05
N SER A 141 13.21 13.86 8.58
CA SER A 141 14.09 14.95 9.00
C SER A 141 13.68 16.31 8.41
N GLU A 142 12.62 16.34 7.60
CA GLU A 142 12.13 17.54 6.91
C GLU A 142 13.15 18.26 6.03
N SER A 143 14.29 17.63 5.74
CA SER A 143 15.35 18.21 4.90
C SER A 143 15.02 18.22 3.41
N PHE A 144 14.09 17.35 3.01
CA PHE A 144 13.69 17.15 1.62
C PHE A 144 12.19 16.86 1.54
N ALA A 145 11.53 17.48 0.56
CA ALA A 145 10.17 17.11 0.19
C ALA A 145 9.97 17.20 -1.33
N LEU A 146 9.20 16.28 -1.88
CA LEU A 146 8.82 16.23 -3.28
C LEU A 146 7.29 16.14 -3.36
N HIS A 147 6.68 17.05 -4.11
CA HIS A 147 5.23 17.20 -4.19
C HIS A 147 4.73 17.09 -5.62
N GLY A 148 3.43 16.82 -5.78
CA GLY A 148 2.77 16.82 -7.09
C GLY A 148 3.13 15.62 -7.96
N LEU A 149 3.60 14.52 -7.36
CA LEU A 149 3.97 13.34 -8.10
C LEU A 149 2.76 12.58 -8.62
N ASN A 150 2.82 12.23 -9.90
CA ASN A 150 1.96 11.21 -10.49
C ASN A 150 2.84 10.06 -10.95
N ALA A 151 2.42 8.85 -10.67
CA ALA A 151 3.20 7.67 -10.98
C ALA A 151 2.30 6.45 -11.20
N ARG A 152 2.78 5.54 -12.03
CA ARG A 152 2.31 4.16 -12.03
C ARG A 152 3.27 3.31 -11.22
N ILE A 153 2.75 2.52 -10.33
CA ILE A 153 3.51 1.59 -9.51
C ILE A 153 3.08 0.18 -9.88
N THR A 154 4.05 -0.65 -10.22
CA THR A 154 3.84 -2.10 -10.37
C THR A 154 4.86 -2.83 -9.51
N GLY A 155 4.53 -4.04 -9.08
CA GLY A 155 5.48 -4.76 -8.25
C GLY A 155 5.06 -6.18 -7.92
N ASN A 156 5.97 -6.86 -7.26
CA ASN A 156 5.79 -8.19 -6.70
C ASN A 156 6.43 -8.26 -5.31
N GLU A 157 6.57 -9.46 -4.73
CA GLU A 157 7.16 -9.60 -3.39
C GLU A 157 8.62 -9.15 -3.31
N ARG A 158 9.32 -8.95 -4.44
CA ARG A 158 10.76 -8.64 -4.46
C ARG A 158 11.11 -7.30 -5.06
N THR A 159 10.33 -6.85 -6.04
CA THR A 159 10.62 -5.65 -6.82
C THR A 159 9.41 -4.73 -6.86
N ILE A 160 9.69 -3.45 -6.88
CA ILE A 160 8.73 -2.38 -7.13
C ILE A 160 9.30 -1.53 -8.26
N ASP A 161 8.54 -1.42 -9.33
CA ASP A 161 8.84 -0.57 -10.47
C ASP A 161 7.98 0.70 -10.36
N LEU A 162 8.61 1.84 -10.53
CA LEU A 162 7.99 3.16 -10.45
C LEU A 162 8.18 3.88 -11.76
N ASP A 163 7.07 4.17 -12.43
CA ASP A 163 7.03 4.96 -13.65
C ASP A 163 6.44 6.33 -13.33
N LEU A 164 7.27 7.38 -13.44
CA LEU A 164 6.93 8.74 -13.05
C LEU A 164 6.42 9.52 -14.26
N GLU A 165 5.25 10.13 -14.14
CA GLU A 165 4.62 10.93 -15.20
C GLU A 165 4.17 12.29 -14.65
N SER A 166 5.04 13.03 -13.98
CA SER A 166 4.68 14.30 -13.34
C SER A 166 5.05 15.50 -14.21
N GLN A 167 4.09 16.41 -14.42
CA GLN A 167 4.30 17.63 -15.21
C GLN A 167 4.58 18.88 -14.37
N ASP A 168 4.12 18.89 -13.13
CA ASP A 168 4.21 20.02 -12.20
C ASP A 168 4.75 19.60 -10.84
N ALA A 169 5.82 18.79 -10.84
CA ALA A 169 6.45 18.38 -9.60
C ALA A 169 7.21 19.56 -8.97
N ARG A 170 7.21 19.60 -7.64
CA ARG A 170 7.89 20.62 -6.84
C ARG A 170 8.83 19.93 -5.86
N VAL A 171 10.06 20.40 -5.80
CA VAL A 171 11.08 19.90 -4.88
C VAL A 171 11.43 20.99 -3.87
N GLU A 172 11.47 20.62 -2.60
CA GLU A 172 11.92 21.46 -1.50
C GLU A 172 13.17 20.85 -0.86
N PHE A 173 14.21 21.67 -0.72
CA PHE A 173 15.42 21.36 0.04
C PHE A 173 15.59 22.43 1.12
N ARG A 174 14.99 22.25 2.27
CA ARG A 174 14.85 23.26 3.32
C ARG A 174 16.16 23.83 3.88
N HIS A 175 17.28 23.15 3.64
CA HIS A 175 18.59 23.57 4.11
C HIS A 175 19.52 24.03 2.99
N ALA A 176 19.11 23.93 1.73
CA ALA A 176 19.95 24.27 0.59
C ALA A 176 19.40 25.43 -0.23
N PHE A 177 18.08 25.64 -0.24
CA PHE A 177 17.43 26.67 -1.02
C PHE A 177 16.31 27.32 -0.19
N ASP A 178 16.20 28.64 -0.26
CA ASP A 178 15.15 29.42 0.42
C ASP A 178 13.80 29.25 -0.27
N GLU A 179 13.80 28.95 -1.58
CA GLU A 179 12.58 28.75 -2.36
C GLU A 179 12.56 27.35 -2.99
N PRO A 180 11.35 26.76 -3.14
CA PRO A 180 11.20 25.48 -3.80
C PRO A 180 11.50 25.58 -5.31
N ILE A 181 11.97 24.50 -5.88
CA ILE A 181 12.12 24.34 -7.34
C ILE A 181 10.79 23.82 -7.88
N GLU A 182 10.13 24.61 -8.71
CA GLU A 182 8.82 24.31 -9.27
C GLU A 182 8.88 23.92 -10.76
N GLY A 183 7.77 23.34 -11.27
CA GLY A 183 7.61 23.05 -12.69
C GLY A 183 8.50 21.93 -13.21
N LEU A 184 8.91 21.02 -12.35
CA LEU A 184 9.72 19.88 -12.76
C LEU A 184 8.86 18.89 -13.55
N ARG A 185 9.37 18.49 -14.70
CA ARG A 185 8.82 17.40 -15.50
C ARG A 185 9.65 16.15 -15.24
N LEU A 186 8.97 15.12 -14.76
CA LEU A 186 9.59 13.82 -14.48
C LEU A 186 8.92 12.80 -15.42
N ALA A 187 9.73 12.08 -16.19
CA ALA A 187 9.31 11.04 -17.11
C ALA A 187 10.31 9.89 -17.07
#